data_a7612ccd124cb86b12176bf09885f119
#
_entry.id   a7612ccd124cb86b12176bf09885f119
#
_cell.length_a   1.000
_cell.length_b   1.000
_cell.length_c   1.000
_cell.angle_alpha   90.00
_cell.angle_beta   90.00
_cell.angle_gamma   90.00
#
_symmetry.space_group_name_H-M   'P 1'
#
loop_
_entity.id
_entity.type
_entity.pdbx_description
1 polymer ?
#
loop_
_entity_poly.entity_id
_entity_poly.type
_entity_poly.pdbx_seq_one_letter_code
_entity_poly.pdbx_strand_id
1 'polypeptide(L)'
;MSPAARPSRAMAILLAAVTAVLGLAVSNGSAAANTEVGDRTAAVSAILPNTVVIKNFGFGPATMVVSPGTKITVVNQDKAPHTMTAVNKAFDTGTIPGGQSGVLTAPSRPGTYPYVCTIHPSMTGTLIVK
;
A
#
# COMPACT_ATOMS: atom_id res chain seq x y z
N MET A 1 -17.03 0.65 -74.69
CA MET A 1 -17.25 1.57 -74.12
C MET A 1 -17.14 1.51 -72.77
N SER A 2 -16.47 1.85 -72.13
CA SER A 2 -16.34 1.76 -70.85
C SER A 2 -16.03 2.85 -70.18
N PRO A 3 -16.37 3.14 -69.29
CA PRO A 3 -16.04 4.21 -68.55
C PRO A 3 -15.22 3.99 -67.50
N ALA A 4 -14.56 4.69 -67.39
CA ALA A 4 -13.67 4.78 -66.46
C ALA A 4 -13.96 5.02 -65.16
N ALA A 5 -13.30 4.67 -64.48
CA ALA A 5 -13.49 4.82 -63.16
C ALA A 5 -12.84 5.95 -62.66
N ARG A 6 -13.24 6.52 -61.93
CA ARG A 6 -12.67 7.49 -61.29
C ARG A 6 -12.04 7.26 -60.12
N PRO A 7 -11.18 7.58 -59.77
CA PRO A 7 -10.46 7.38 -58.59
C PRO A 7 -10.89 8.35 -57.64
N SER A 8 -11.17 7.96 -56.78
CA SER A 8 -11.51 8.81 -55.87
C SER A 8 -10.57 9.35 -55.14
N ARG A 9 -10.52 10.16 -55.04
CA ARG A 9 -9.68 10.81 -54.31
C ARG A 9 -9.96 10.95 -53.06
N ALA A 10 -9.90 10.59 -52.51
CA ALA A 10 -10.17 10.72 -51.31
C ALA A 10 -9.34 10.91 -50.44
N MET A 11 -9.01 10.95 -50.19
CA MET A 11 -8.26 11.07 -49.40
C MET A 11 -7.74 11.80 -48.61
N ALA A 12 -7.50 11.83 -48.31
CA ALA A 12 -6.83 12.48 -47.71
C ALA A 12 -6.89 13.05 -46.64
N ILE A 13 -6.80 13.24 -46.27
CA ILE A 13 -6.79 13.87 -45.35
C ILE A 13 -6.56 13.89 -44.22
N LEU A 14 -6.42 13.86 -43.78
CA LEU A 14 -6.24 13.98 -42.81
C LEU A 14 -5.61 14.19 -41.91
N LEU A 15 -5.42 14.11 -41.68
CA LEU A 15 -4.75 14.22 -40.85
C LEU A 15 -4.38 14.98 -39.93
N ALA A 16 -4.23 15.28 -39.83
CA ALA A 16 -3.89 16.16 -39.11
C ALA A 16 -4.00 16.17 -37.86
N ALA A 17 -4.40 16.40 -37.54
CA ALA A 17 -4.60 16.41 -36.39
C ALA A 17 -3.87 16.23 -35.46
N VAL A 18 -3.88 15.91 -35.19
CA VAL A 18 -3.26 15.62 -34.34
C VAL A 18 -2.65 16.12 -33.49
N THR A 19 -2.36 16.28 -33.50
CA THR A 19 -1.64 16.73 -32.79
C THR A 19 -1.66 17.21 -31.64
N ALA A 20 -1.82 17.55 -31.50
CA ALA A 20 -1.75 18.11 -30.47
C ALA A 20 -1.50 17.74 -29.41
N VAL A 21 -1.71 17.63 -29.16
CA VAL A 21 -1.55 17.36 -28.24
C VAL A 21 -0.99 17.37 -27.37
N LEU A 22 -0.83 17.24 -27.32
CA LEU A 22 -0.41 17.13 -26.48
C LEU A 22 0.27 17.43 -25.65
N GLY A 23 0.47 17.53 -25.66
CA GLY A 23 1.30 17.79 -24.94
C GLY A 23 1.16 18.06 -23.77
N LEU A 24 0.85 18.44 -23.60
CA LEU A 24 0.77 18.79 -22.56
C LEU A 24 0.90 18.16 -21.61
N ALA A 25 0.70 17.77 -21.54
CA ALA A 25 0.75 17.20 -20.67
C ALA A 25 1.54 17.29 -19.81
N VAL A 26 1.78 17.27 -19.88
CA VAL A 26 2.54 17.24 -19.13
C VAL A 26 2.96 17.67 -18.25
N SER A 27 3.07 17.85 -18.27
CA SER A 27 3.61 18.25 -17.49
C SER A 27 3.54 18.19 -16.32
N ASN A 28 3.30 18.50 -16.10
CA ASN A 28 3.20 18.55 -14.99
C ASN A 28 3.43 17.79 -14.08
N GLY A 29 3.18 17.18 -14.30
CA GLY A 29 3.30 16.40 -13.33
C GLY A 29 4.35 16.60 -12.63
N SER A 30 5.00 16.73 -13.10
CA SER A 30 6.05 16.82 -12.42
C SER A 30 6.01 17.23 -11.23
N ALA A 31 5.71 17.99 -11.10
CA ALA A 31 5.72 18.44 -9.96
C ALA A 31 5.81 17.62 -8.99
N ALA A 32 5.13 17.27 -8.76
CA ALA A 32 5.14 16.52 -7.75
C ALA A 32 6.20 16.02 -7.27
N ALA A 33 6.59 15.60 -7.70
CA ALA A 33 7.57 14.97 -7.25
C ALA A 33 8.17 15.33 -6.14
N ASN A 34 8.65 15.45 -5.99
CA ASN A 34 9.37 15.73 -5.10
C ASN A 34 9.24 15.76 -3.90
N THR A 35 9.27 15.91 -3.64
CA THR A 35 9.12 16.08 -2.55
C THR A 35 9.46 15.41 -1.58
N GLU A 36 9.49 15.38 -0.85
CA GLU A 36 9.72 14.85 0.21
C GLU A 36 10.01 13.64 0.47
N VAL A 37 10.73 13.39 0.69
CA VAL A 37 11.19 12.28 1.06
C VAL A 37 11.14 12.01 2.37
N GLY A 38 11.11 12.69 3.10
CA GLY A 38 11.17 12.39 4.39
C GLY A 38 10.47 11.33 4.96
N ASP A 39 9.41 11.13 4.85
CA ASP A 39 8.75 10.23 5.57
C ASP A 39 8.23 9.14 4.82
N ARG A 40 9.03 8.39 4.28
CA ARG A 40 8.56 7.30 3.51
C ARG A 40 7.81 6.31 4.30
N THR A 41 8.14 6.16 5.52
CA THR A 41 7.46 5.18 6.32
C THR A 41 6.03 5.55 6.51
N ALA A 42 5.78 6.78 6.83
CA ALA A 42 4.42 7.23 7.01
C ALA A 42 3.68 7.19 5.70
N ALA A 43 4.37 7.49 4.62
CA ALA A 43 3.72 7.47 3.33
C ALA A 43 3.28 6.07 2.95
N VAL A 44 4.11 5.09 3.23
CA VAL A 44 3.75 3.72 2.91
C VAL A 44 2.56 3.29 3.74
N SER A 45 2.56 3.66 5.00
CA SER A 45 1.46 3.30 5.86
C SER A 45 0.15 3.94 5.39
N ALA A 46 0.23 5.13 4.85
CA ALA A 46 -0.95 5.80 4.36
C ALA A 46 -1.46 5.18 3.06
N ILE A 47 -0.55 4.67 2.25
CA ILE A 47 -0.94 4.08 0.99
C ILE A 47 -1.47 2.67 1.16
N LEU A 48 -1.00 1.96 2.13
CA LEU A 48 -1.41 0.58 2.36
C LEU A 48 -2.23 0.51 3.62
N PRO A 49 -3.52 0.68 3.50
CA PRO A 49 -4.38 0.66 4.67
C PRO A 49 -4.28 -0.69 5.37
N ASN A 50 -4.48 -0.68 6.64
CA ASN A 50 -4.47 -1.88 7.46
C ASN A 50 -3.14 -2.64 7.37
N THR A 51 -2.05 -1.91 7.27
CA THR A 51 -0.72 -2.51 7.22
C THR A 51 0.11 -2.03 8.40
N VAL A 52 0.76 -2.97 9.06
CA VAL A 52 1.74 -2.67 10.09
C VAL A 52 3.11 -3.06 9.54
N VAL A 53 4.06 -2.16 9.65
CA VAL A 53 5.42 -2.44 9.20
C VAL A 53 6.29 -2.65 10.43
N ILE A 54 7.07 -3.71 10.44
CA ILE A 54 8.05 -3.96 11.47
C ILE A 54 9.39 -3.52 10.93
N LYS A 55 10.05 -2.61 11.63
CA LYS A 55 11.33 -2.10 11.21
C LYS A 55 12.11 -1.63 12.41
N ASN A 56 13.38 -1.94 12.46
CA ASN A 56 14.25 -1.56 13.56
C ASN A 56 13.69 -1.99 14.91
N PHE A 57 13.17 -3.20 14.96
CA PHE A 57 12.60 -3.79 16.16
C PHE A 57 11.46 -2.94 16.73
N GLY A 58 10.61 -2.40 15.87
CA GLY A 58 9.45 -1.63 16.28
C GLY A 58 8.29 -1.85 15.32
N PHE A 59 7.09 -1.56 15.79
CA PHE A 59 5.89 -1.62 14.96
C PHE A 59 5.52 -0.21 14.51
N GLY A 60 5.16 -0.08 13.26
CA GLY A 60 4.72 1.21 12.71
C GLY A 60 3.49 1.05 11.84
N PRO A 61 2.40 1.67 12.21
CA PRO A 61 2.22 2.51 13.39
C PRO A 61 2.10 1.65 14.65
N ALA A 62 2.50 2.19 15.77
CA ALA A 62 2.43 1.46 17.02
C ALA A 62 1.00 1.34 17.53
N THR A 63 0.12 2.20 17.08
CA THR A 63 -1.29 2.15 17.40
C THR A 63 -2.07 2.18 16.10
N MET A 64 -2.97 1.24 15.93
CA MET A 64 -3.79 1.17 14.72
C MET A 64 -5.25 1.02 15.13
N VAL A 65 -6.13 1.69 14.40
CA VAL A 65 -7.58 1.61 14.63
C VAL A 65 -8.20 0.96 13.41
N VAL A 66 -8.97 -0.09 13.63
CA VAL A 66 -9.64 -0.82 12.55
C VAL A 66 -11.04 -1.22 12.93
N SER A 67 -11.82 -1.62 11.95
CA SER A 67 -13.14 -2.19 12.19
C SER A 67 -13.03 -3.67 12.55
N PRO A 68 -14.03 -4.22 13.24
CA PRO A 68 -14.02 -5.65 13.56
C PRO A 68 -13.86 -6.51 12.31
N GLY A 69 -13.06 -7.54 12.44
CA GLY A 69 -12.87 -8.49 11.35
C GLY A 69 -11.96 -8.01 10.22
N THR A 70 -11.33 -6.87 10.37
CA THR A 70 -10.44 -6.34 9.32
C THR A 70 -9.20 -7.22 9.19
N LYS A 71 -8.80 -7.47 7.98
CA LYS A 71 -7.54 -8.17 7.75
C LYS A 71 -6.40 -7.18 7.79
N ILE A 72 -5.38 -7.49 8.53
CA ILE A 72 -4.22 -6.63 8.72
C ILE A 72 -3.00 -7.36 8.17
N THR A 73 -2.26 -6.68 7.32
CA THR A 73 -1.02 -7.22 6.78
C THR A 73 0.13 -6.71 7.65
N VAL A 74 1.02 -7.60 8.04
CA VAL A 74 2.18 -7.24 8.85
C VAL A 74 3.42 -7.53 8.03
N VAL A 75 4.17 -6.49 7.70
CA VAL A 75 5.35 -6.60 6.84
C VAL A 75 6.60 -6.49 7.69
N ASN A 76 7.42 -7.54 7.71
CA ASN A 76 8.66 -7.53 8.46
C ASN A 76 9.81 -7.06 7.59
N GLN A 77 10.26 -5.83 7.79
CA GLN A 77 11.39 -5.27 7.05
C GLN A 77 12.72 -5.50 7.74
N ASP A 78 12.72 -6.10 8.91
CA ASP A 78 13.98 -6.45 9.58
C ASP A 78 14.49 -7.78 9.04
N LYS A 79 15.73 -8.09 9.34
CA LYS A 79 16.29 -9.39 9.00
C LYS A 79 15.93 -10.42 10.04
N ALA A 80 15.63 -9.99 11.24
CA ALA A 80 15.25 -10.88 12.33
C ALA A 80 13.79 -11.29 12.21
N PRO A 81 13.41 -12.45 12.73
CA PRO A 81 12.02 -12.85 12.72
C PRO A 81 11.25 -12.14 13.83
N HIS A 82 9.99 -11.89 13.60
CA HIS A 82 9.12 -11.22 14.56
C HIS A 82 7.73 -11.84 14.57
N THR A 83 6.94 -11.52 15.58
CA THR A 83 5.52 -11.85 15.61
C THR A 83 4.73 -10.61 15.97
N MET A 84 3.43 -10.61 15.71
CA MET A 84 2.50 -9.63 16.24
C MET A 84 1.42 -10.42 16.94
N THR A 85 1.51 -10.47 18.27
CA THR A 85 0.69 -11.36 19.08
C THR A 85 -0.03 -10.57 20.17
N ALA A 86 -1.35 -10.67 20.23
CA ALA A 86 -2.11 -9.99 21.27
C ALA A 86 -1.76 -10.57 22.63
N VAL A 87 -1.64 -9.71 23.62
CA VAL A 87 -1.35 -10.15 24.98
C VAL A 87 -2.42 -11.13 25.47
N ASN A 88 -3.67 -10.89 25.11
CA ASN A 88 -4.77 -11.76 25.50
C ASN A 88 -5.01 -12.88 24.50
N LYS A 89 -4.11 -13.05 23.54
CA LYS A 89 -4.19 -14.12 22.55
C LYS A 89 -5.35 -13.98 21.57
N ALA A 90 -5.96 -12.84 21.48
CA ALA A 90 -7.08 -12.65 20.56
C ALA A 90 -6.63 -12.72 19.09
N PHE A 91 -5.36 -12.51 18.80
CA PHE A 91 -4.79 -12.70 17.47
C PHE A 91 -3.30 -13.00 17.56
N ASP A 92 -2.77 -13.59 16.53
CA ASP A 92 -1.35 -13.94 16.48
C ASP A 92 -0.97 -14.18 15.01
N THR A 93 0.06 -13.53 14.54
CA THR A 93 0.53 -13.76 13.17
C THR A 93 1.37 -15.04 13.07
N GLY A 94 1.85 -15.55 14.23
CA GLY A 94 2.91 -16.52 14.20
C GLY A 94 4.20 -15.84 13.81
N THR A 95 5.25 -16.61 13.63
CA THR A 95 6.56 -16.06 13.28
C THR A 95 6.60 -15.60 11.83
N ILE A 96 7.00 -14.36 11.62
CA ILE A 96 7.19 -13.78 10.30
C ILE A 96 8.68 -13.66 10.08
N PRO A 97 9.26 -14.45 9.20
CA PRO A 97 10.70 -14.37 8.93
C PRO A 97 11.10 -13.01 8.39
N GLY A 98 12.36 -12.67 8.50
CA GLY A 98 12.85 -11.40 8.01
C GLY A 98 12.56 -11.21 6.53
N GLY A 99 12.10 -10.05 6.17
CA GLY A 99 11.78 -9.72 4.78
C GLY A 99 10.45 -10.26 4.29
N GLN A 100 9.68 -10.94 5.14
CA GLN A 100 8.42 -11.52 4.72
C GLN A 100 7.23 -10.85 5.39
N SER A 101 6.04 -11.28 5.03
CA SER A 101 4.82 -10.70 5.56
C SER A 101 3.93 -11.76 6.15
N GLY A 102 3.12 -11.37 7.12
CA GLY A 102 2.10 -12.20 7.69
C GLY A 102 0.77 -11.47 7.64
N VAL A 103 -0.29 -12.17 7.96
CA VAL A 103 -1.64 -11.59 7.96
C VAL A 103 -2.34 -12.03 9.23
N LEU A 104 -3.09 -11.13 9.83
CA LEU A 104 -3.95 -11.48 10.93
C LEU A 104 -5.33 -10.86 10.71
N THR A 105 -6.33 -11.37 11.40
CA THR A 105 -7.68 -10.82 11.34
C THR A 105 -7.97 -10.16 12.68
N ALA A 106 -8.42 -8.92 12.63
CA ALA A 106 -8.77 -8.21 13.84
C ALA A 106 -9.93 -8.92 14.55
N PRO A 107 -9.97 -8.89 15.86
CA PRO A 107 -11.07 -9.50 16.59
C PRO A 107 -12.41 -8.94 16.16
N SER A 108 -13.46 -9.74 16.30
CA SER A 108 -14.80 -9.29 15.99
C SER A 108 -15.38 -8.44 17.11
N ARG A 109 -14.78 -8.48 18.29
CA ARG A 109 -15.28 -7.74 19.42
C ARG A 109 -14.56 -6.42 19.54
N PRO A 110 -15.27 -5.31 19.59
CA PRO A 110 -14.62 -4.02 19.78
C PRO A 110 -13.86 -3.98 21.10
N GLY A 111 -12.75 -3.28 21.09
CA GLY A 111 -11.93 -3.17 22.30
C GLY A 111 -10.52 -2.73 21.98
N THR A 112 -9.72 -2.64 23.01
CA THR A 112 -8.31 -2.29 22.92
C THR A 112 -7.48 -3.54 23.15
N TYR A 113 -6.60 -3.83 22.22
CA TYR A 113 -5.82 -5.06 22.24
C TYR A 113 -4.32 -4.73 22.22
N PRO A 114 -3.68 -4.73 23.37
CA PRO A 114 -2.22 -4.57 23.38
C PRO A 114 -1.58 -5.80 22.77
N TYR A 115 -0.49 -5.62 22.06
CA TYR A 115 0.22 -6.74 21.46
C TYR A 115 1.73 -6.56 21.61
N VAL A 116 2.43 -7.68 21.47
CA VAL A 116 3.88 -7.72 21.60
C VAL A 116 4.45 -8.64 20.53
N CYS A 117 5.75 -8.56 20.34
CA CYS A 117 6.47 -9.58 19.60
C CYS A 117 6.93 -10.61 20.63
N THR A 118 6.56 -11.87 20.45
CA THR A 118 6.91 -12.89 21.44
C THR A 118 8.38 -13.25 21.42
N ILE A 119 9.08 -12.95 20.34
CA ILE A 119 10.51 -13.21 20.22
C ILE A 119 11.31 -12.08 20.83
N HIS A 120 10.81 -10.86 20.73
CA HIS A 120 11.47 -9.66 21.24
C HIS A 120 10.45 -8.86 22.05
N PRO A 121 10.21 -9.24 23.32
CA PRO A 121 9.09 -8.68 24.10
C PRO A 121 9.11 -7.17 24.34
N SER A 122 10.20 -6.52 24.08
CA SER A 122 10.23 -5.06 24.19
C SER A 122 9.49 -4.37 23.04
N MET A 123 9.17 -5.10 21.99
CA MET A 123 8.41 -4.55 20.86
C MET A 123 6.93 -4.64 21.21
N THR A 124 6.29 -3.51 21.38
CA THR A 124 4.89 -3.47 21.76
C THR A 124 4.08 -2.53 20.88
N GLY A 125 2.78 -2.73 20.87
CA GLY A 125 1.86 -1.88 20.15
C GLY A 125 0.44 -2.09 20.64
N THR A 126 -0.51 -1.41 20.02
CA THR A 126 -1.91 -1.47 20.42
C THR A 126 -2.81 -1.48 19.18
N LEU A 127 -3.72 -2.42 19.14
CA LEU A 127 -4.76 -2.45 18.12
C LEU A 127 -6.07 -2.04 18.77
N ILE A 128 -6.76 -1.07 18.19
CA ILE A 128 -8.05 -0.62 18.65
C ILE A 128 -9.08 -1.05 17.62
N VAL A 129 -10.08 -1.78 18.07
CA VAL A 129 -11.14 -2.27 17.19
C VAL A 129 -12.43 -1.53 17.57
N LYS A 130 -13.05 -0.86 16.60
CA LYS A 130 -14.29 -0.13 16.87
C LYS A 130 -15.11 0.11 15.60
#